data_0961acf9886a8865f501e2ee4a9d5d7d
#
_entry.id   0961acf9886a8865f501e2ee4a9d5d7d
#
_cell.length_a   1.000
_cell.length_b   1.000
_cell.length_c   1.000
_cell.angle_alpha   90.00
_cell.angle_beta   90.00
_cell.angle_gamma   90.00
#
_symmetry.space_group_name_H-M   'P 1'
#
loop_
_entity.id
_entity.type
_entity.pdbx_description
1 polymer ?
#
loop_
_entity_poly.entity_id
_entity_poly.type
_entity_poly.pdbx_seq_one_letter_code
_entity_poly.pdbx_strand_id
1 'polypeptide(L)'
;MKKYDLLILGFGKGGKTLAKTASAQGKQVAVVEQSKKMYGGTCINIGCIPSKTLVHEGLESGSFNQAFERKEEVVTALNKKNYHNLADDENITVLDYKASFKSNKEVDLLDEQGKVVDTLTADDIVINTGATPVIPDIKGIKESKHLYDSTGIMNLSEQPKRLVIVGGGYISLEFASMFSNFGTQVTVLEANDKLMAREDEEIVSHAIKDLEDKGVKFELGAQTSEFEDKDGYTIAKTNKGDFEAEAVLLAIGRKPNTDLNLENTDIKLGERGEIEVNNQLETAVKHIYAIGDVKGGMQFTYISLDDFRIVKDKLFGSGARTTENRGAVPYTAFIVPPLSRVGLTAKEAKEQGYEIKEGKLPVNNIPRHKINNDPRGLFKVVIDATTNKVLGATLYGLQSEEIINLVKLTIDQNIDYTVLRDNIYTHPTMIESFNDLFNI
;
A
#
# COMPACT_ATOMS: atom_id res chain seq x y z
N MET A 1 3.63 -20.54 -31.43
CA MET A 1 3.13 -19.25 -30.84
C MET A 1 1.65 -19.45 -30.51
N LYS A 2 1.30 -19.33 -29.23
CA LYS A 2 -0.09 -19.42 -28.78
C LYS A 2 -0.73 -18.05 -28.76
N LYS A 3 -1.99 -17.97 -29.20
CA LYS A 3 -2.79 -16.74 -29.14
C LYS A 3 -3.85 -16.85 -28.07
N TYR A 4 -4.01 -15.78 -27.30
CA TYR A 4 -5.06 -15.60 -26.30
C TYR A 4 -5.93 -14.39 -26.63
N ASP A 5 -7.12 -14.27 -26.04
CA ASP A 5 -7.89 -13.03 -26.11
C ASP A 5 -7.28 -11.97 -25.16
N LEU A 6 -6.79 -12.42 -23.99
CA LEU A 6 -6.20 -11.56 -22.98
C LEU A 6 -4.94 -12.17 -22.38
N LEU A 7 -3.86 -11.40 -22.32
CA LEU A 7 -2.61 -11.78 -21.66
C LEU A 7 -2.35 -10.82 -20.49
N ILE A 8 -2.16 -11.37 -19.32
CA ILE A 8 -1.90 -10.60 -18.08
C ILE A 8 -0.50 -10.91 -17.59
N LEU A 9 0.32 -9.88 -17.41
CA LEU A 9 1.68 -9.96 -16.89
C LEU A 9 1.68 -9.58 -15.40
N GLY A 10 1.82 -10.57 -14.54
CA GLY A 10 1.74 -10.45 -13.08
C GLY A 10 0.40 -10.92 -12.48
N PHE A 11 0.48 -11.55 -11.31
CA PHE A 11 -0.67 -12.14 -10.61
C PHE A 11 -1.27 -11.18 -9.55
N GLY A 12 -1.14 -9.86 -9.76
CA GLY A 12 -1.62 -8.84 -8.83
C GLY A 12 -3.14 -8.76 -8.73
N LYS A 13 -3.64 -7.93 -7.80
CA LYS A 13 -5.09 -7.82 -7.49
C LYS A 13 -5.94 -7.46 -8.71
N GLY A 14 -5.50 -6.48 -9.50
CA GLY A 14 -6.23 -6.05 -10.69
C GLY A 14 -6.23 -7.12 -11.77
N GLY A 15 -5.04 -7.65 -12.09
CA GLY A 15 -4.84 -8.65 -13.14
C GLY A 15 -5.65 -9.93 -12.90
N LYS A 16 -5.51 -10.55 -11.72
CA LYS A 16 -6.25 -11.78 -11.40
C LYS A 16 -7.78 -11.59 -11.41
N THR A 17 -8.25 -10.40 -11.01
CA THR A 17 -9.69 -10.10 -11.03
C THR A 17 -10.19 -9.91 -12.46
N LEU A 18 -9.36 -9.28 -13.31
CA LEU A 18 -9.66 -9.13 -14.73
C LEU A 18 -9.66 -10.48 -15.46
N ALA A 19 -8.71 -11.39 -15.13
CA ALA A 19 -8.66 -12.74 -15.68
C ALA A 19 -9.97 -13.50 -15.46
N LYS A 20 -10.48 -13.52 -14.21
CA LYS A 20 -11.77 -14.17 -13.90
C LYS A 20 -12.94 -13.52 -14.61
N THR A 21 -12.93 -12.20 -14.74
CA THR A 21 -13.99 -11.46 -15.43
C THR A 21 -13.99 -11.77 -16.93
N ALA A 22 -12.82 -11.82 -17.56
CA ALA A 22 -12.67 -12.16 -18.97
C ALA A 22 -13.07 -13.61 -19.25
N SER A 23 -12.62 -14.57 -18.40
CA SER A 23 -13.05 -15.96 -18.47
C SER A 23 -14.56 -16.11 -18.41
N ALA A 24 -15.24 -15.41 -17.51
CA ALA A 24 -16.71 -15.39 -17.41
C ALA A 24 -17.41 -14.81 -18.66
N GLN A 25 -16.68 -14.09 -19.53
CA GLN A 25 -17.14 -13.64 -20.86
C GLN A 25 -16.75 -14.62 -21.97
N GLY A 26 -16.26 -15.83 -21.64
CA GLY A 26 -15.84 -16.84 -22.58
C GLY A 26 -14.48 -16.59 -23.25
N LYS A 27 -13.68 -15.67 -22.71
CA LYS A 27 -12.37 -15.32 -23.24
C LYS A 27 -11.30 -16.29 -22.79
N GLN A 28 -10.37 -16.63 -23.71
CA GLN A 28 -9.17 -17.41 -23.40
C GLN A 28 -8.11 -16.47 -22.82
N VAL A 29 -7.68 -16.73 -21.59
CA VAL A 29 -6.78 -15.85 -20.83
C VAL A 29 -5.49 -16.57 -20.45
N ALA A 30 -4.35 -15.89 -20.62
CA ALA A 30 -3.11 -16.32 -20.01
C ALA A 30 -2.71 -15.32 -18.89
N VAL A 31 -2.25 -15.87 -17.76
CA VAL A 31 -1.67 -15.08 -16.66
C VAL A 31 -0.24 -15.57 -16.45
N VAL A 32 0.72 -14.68 -16.63
CA VAL A 32 2.16 -14.97 -16.48
C VAL A 32 2.64 -14.40 -15.15
N GLU A 33 3.20 -15.28 -14.30
CA GLU A 33 3.79 -14.90 -13.01
C GLU A 33 5.15 -15.58 -12.84
N GLN A 34 6.18 -14.80 -12.56
CA GLN A 34 7.55 -15.34 -12.48
C GLN A 34 7.83 -16.13 -11.19
N SER A 35 6.98 -16.02 -10.18
CA SER A 35 7.21 -16.65 -8.87
C SER A 35 5.95 -17.27 -8.29
N LYS A 36 5.96 -18.57 -8.08
CA LYS A 36 4.87 -19.28 -7.38
C LYS A 36 4.56 -18.75 -5.99
N LYS A 37 5.55 -18.12 -5.35
CA LYS A 37 5.37 -17.45 -4.05
C LYS A 37 4.54 -16.17 -4.16
N MET A 38 4.30 -15.67 -5.38
CA MET A 38 3.61 -14.40 -5.62
C MET A 38 2.19 -14.55 -6.16
N TYR A 39 1.61 -15.75 -6.17
CA TYR A 39 0.20 -15.92 -6.54
C TYR A 39 -0.73 -15.10 -5.63
N GLY A 40 -1.46 -14.17 -6.23
CA GLY A 40 -2.25 -13.18 -5.51
C GLY A 40 -1.61 -11.80 -5.40
N GLY A 41 -0.33 -11.68 -5.79
CA GLY A 41 0.42 -10.43 -5.83
C GLY A 41 0.98 -9.98 -4.48
N THR A 42 1.57 -8.79 -4.46
CA THR A 42 2.25 -8.17 -3.31
C THR A 42 1.38 -8.15 -2.05
N CYS A 43 0.12 -7.73 -2.15
CA CYS A 43 -0.78 -7.60 -1.00
C CYS A 43 -0.92 -8.90 -0.18
N ILE A 44 -1.09 -10.03 -0.87
CA ILE A 44 -1.30 -11.35 -0.22
C ILE A 44 0.00 -11.86 0.39
N ASN A 45 1.11 -11.75 -0.34
CA ASN A 45 2.30 -12.53 -0.03
C ASN A 45 3.37 -11.75 0.77
N ILE A 46 3.54 -10.46 0.49
CA ILE A 46 4.65 -9.66 1.01
C ILE A 46 4.25 -8.21 1.38
N GLY A 47 2.96 -7.90 1.45
CA GLY A 47 2.47 -6.55 1.70
C GLY A 47 1.42 -6.49 2.81
N CYS A 48 0.19 -6.09 2.44
CA CYS A 48 -0.87 -5.75 3.40
C CYS A 48 -1.25 -6.91 4.33
N ILE A 49 -1.44 -8.11 3.78
CA ILE A 49 -1.90 -9.26 4.59
C ILE A 49 -0.86 -9.68 5.63
N PRO A 50 0.39 -10.00 5.25
CA PRO A 50 1.38 -10.39 6.26
C PRO A 50 1.63 -9.28 7.29
N SER A 51 1.78 -8.01 6.87
CA SER A 51 2.05 -6.92 7.80
C SER A 51 0.89 -6.68 8.78
N LYS A 52 -0.39 -6.71 8.32
CA LYS A 52 -1.54 -6.49 9.20
C LYS A 52 -1.81 -7.69 10.10
N THR A 53 -1.50 -8.91 9.66
CA THR A 53 -1.47 -10.08 10.55
C THR A 53 -0.48 -9.87 11.69
N LEU A 54 0.75 -9.44 11.39
CA LEU A 54 1.75 -9.17 12.42
C LEU A 54 1.38 -8.00 13.35
N VAL A 55 0.76 -6.92 12.83
CA VAL A 55 0.25 -5.83 13.66
C VAL A 55 -0.81 -6.34 14.64
N HIS A 56 -1.77 -7.13 14.14
CA HIS A 56 -2.84 -7.70 14.97
C HIS A 56 -2.29 -8.65 16.04
N GLU A 57 -1.48 -9.63 15.67
CA GLU A 57 -0.90 -10.61 16.58
C GLU A 57 0.03 -9.95 17.62
N GLY A 58 0.74 -8.89 17.25
CA GLY A 58 1.57 -8.13 18.18
C GLY A 58 0.77 -7.43 19.28
N LEU A 59 -0.52 -7.11 19.02
CA LEU A 59 -1.43 -6.56 20.02
C LEU A 59 -2.05 -7.65 20.91
N GLU A 60 -2.44 -8.79 20.32
CA GLU A 60 -3.19 -9.84 21.01
C GLU A 60 -2.28 -10.74 21.85
N SER A 61 -1.22 -11.27 21.26
CA SER A 61 -0.36 -12.26 21.92
C SER A 61 0.96 -11.69 22.46
N GLY A 62 1.48 -10.64 21.83
CA GLY A 62 2.82 -10.10 22.11
C GLY A 62 3.98 -11.08 21.80
N SER A 63 3.68 -12.28 21.29
CA SER A 63 4.67 -13.31 20.98
C SER A 63 5.11 -13.21 19.52
N PHE A 64 6.37 -12.83 19.31
CA PHE A 64 6.97 -12.72 17.99
C PHE A 64 6.86 -14.03 17.18
N ASN A 65 7.26 -15.17 17.78
CA ASN A 65 7.25 -16.45 17.07
C ASN A 65 5.85 -16.89 16.68
N GLN A 66 4.86 -16.78 17.59
CA GLN A 66 3.48 -17.14 17.29
C GLN A 66 2.87 -16.25 16.21
N ALA A 67 3.18 -14.95 16.24
CA ALA A 67 2.73 -13.99 15.23
C ALA A 67 3.30 -14.33 13.82
N PHE A 68 4.58 -14.68 13.75
CA PHE A 68 5.23 -15.04 12.50
C PHE A 68 4.74 -16.39 11.96
N GLU A 69 4.51 -17.38 12.80
CA GLU A 69 3.86 -18.65 12.43
C GLU A 69 2.45 -18.40 11.88
N ARG A 70 1.65 -17.61 12.58
CA ARG A 70 0.29 -17.26 12.13
C ARG A 70 0.31 -16.52 10.78
N LYS A 71 1.23 -15.58 10.60
CA LYS A 71 1.43 -14.88 9.33
C LYS A 71 1.71 -15.87 8.20
N GLU A 72 2.59 -16.85 8.39
CA GLU A 72 2.89 -17.88 7.38
C GLU A 72 1.67 -18.74 7.02
N GLU A 73 0.89 -19.16 8.00
CA GLU A 73 -0.36 -19.90 7.77
C GLU A 73 -1.33 -19.10 6.89
N VAL A 74 -1.57 -17.82 7.25
CA VAL A 74 -2.50 -16.95 6.52
C VAL A 74 -2.03 -16.72 5.09
N VAL A 75 -0.75 -16.40 4.90
CA VAL A 75 -0.18 -16.12 3.59
C VAL A 75 -0.23 -17.38 2.71
N THR A 76 0.19 -18.53 3.24
CA THR A 76 0.20 -19.80 2.50
C THR A 76 -1.21 -20.20 2.06
N ALA A 77 -2.19 -20.10 2.97
CA ALA A 77 -3.59 -20.43 2.65
C ALA A 77 -4.15 -19.52 1.56
N LEU A 78 -3.87 -18.22 1.65
CA LEU A 78 -4.35 -17.24 0.66
C LEU A 78 -3.63 -17.35 -0.68
N ASN A 79 -2.32 -17.60 -0.69
CA ASN A 79 -1.55 -17.86 -1.91
C ASN A 79 -2.14 -19.05 -2.67
N LYS A 80 -2.29 -20.19 -2.00
CA LYS A 80 -2.89 -21.41 -2.56
C LYS A 80 -4.31 -21.16 -3.09
N LYS A 81 -5.16 -20.48 -2.32
CA LYS A 81 -6.52 -20.10 -2.75
C LYS A 81 -6.49 -19.26 -4.02
N ASN A 82 -5.59 -18.27 -4.10
CA ASN A 82 -5.47 -17.41 -5.28
C ASN A 82 -5.03 -18.17 -6.52
N TYR A 83 -4.08 -19.12 -6.38
CA TYR A 83 -3.67 -20.00 -7.47
C TYR A 83 -4.85 -20.80 -8.01
N HIS A 84 -5.54 -21.55 -7.17
CA HIS A 84 -6.68 -22.39 -7.57
C HIS A 84 -7.85 -21.59 -8.13
N ASN A 85 -8.08 -20.36 -7.67
CA ASN A 85 -9.10 -19.49 -8.25
C ASN A 85 -8.90 -19.22 -9.75
N LEU A 86 -7.67 -19.28 -10.25
CA LEU A 86 -7.38 -19.10 -11.68
C LEU A 86 -7.03 -20.43 -12.36
N ALA A 87 -6.17 -21.24 -11.77
CA ALA A 87 -5.66 -22.46 -12.41
C ALA A 87 -6.73 -23.54 -12.62
N ASP A 88 -7.79 -23.54 -11.80
CA ASP A 88 -8.90 -24.49 -11.92
C ASP A 88 -9.99 -24.01 -12.92
N ASP A 89 -9.77 -22.87 -13.60
CA ASP A 89 -10.68 -22.33 -14.60
C ASP A 89 -10.26 -22.75 -16.01
N GLU A 90 -11.15 -23.42 -16.75
CA GLU A 90 -10.88 -23.99 -18.07
C GLU A 90 -10.45 -22.96 -19.13
N ASN A 91 -10.82 -21.70 -18.97
CA ASN A 91 -10.47 -20.61 -19.88
C ASN A 91 -9.20 -19.86 -19.45
N ILE A 92 -8.59 -20.19 -18.30
CA ILE A 92 -7.42 -19.49 -17.78
C ILE A 92 -6.21 -20.42 -17.75
N THR A 93 -5.12 -20.00 -18.38
CA THR A 93 -3.82 -20.66 -18.30
C THR A 93 -2.89 -19.87 -17.41
N VAL A 94 -2.46 -20.42 -16.27
CA VAL A 94 -1.41 -19.83 -15.42
C VAL A 94 -0.07 -20.34 -15.88
N LEU A 95 0.88 -19.44 -16.12
CA LEU A 95 2.21 -19.73 -16.68
C LEU A 95 3.30 -19.17 -15.75
N ASP A 96 4.15 -20.08 -15.26
CA ASP A 96 5.21 -19.77 -14.28
C ASP A 96 6.52 -19.41 -15.00
N TYR A 97 6.55 -18.19 -15.55
CA TYR A 97 7.69 -17.69 -16.32
C TYR A 97 7.85 -16.18 -16.09
N LYS A 98 9.03 -15.65 -16.40
CA LYS A 98 9.23 -14.21 -16.53
C LYS A 98 8.75 -13.77 -17.92
N ALA A 99 7.91 -12.75 -17.96
CA ALA A 99 7.48 -12.13 -19.22
C ALA A 99 8.53 -11.15 -19.73
N SER A 100 8.68 -11.06 -21.06
CA SER A 100 9.59 -10.15 -21.72
C SER A 100 9.00 -9.73 -23.08
N PHE A 101 8.84 -8.44 -23.34
CA PHE A 101 8.34 -8.00 -24.63
C PHE A 101 9.38 -8.22 -25.72
N LYS A 102 8.97 -8.90 -26.77
CA LYS A 102 9.72 -9.05 -28.02
C LYS A 102 9.34 -7.96 -29.03
N SER A 103 8.10 -7.50 -28.96
CA SER A 103 7.55 -6.40 -29.77
C SER A 103 6.27 -5.86 -29.13
N ASN A 104 5.62 -4.87 -29.76
CA ASN A 104 4.29 -4.39 -29.34
C ASN A 104 3.18 -5.47 -29.31
N LYS A 105 3.42 -6.66 -29.88
CA LYS A 105 2.40 -7.71 -30.01
C LYS A 105 2.83 -9.07 -29.46
N GLU A 106 4.12 -9.26 -29.24
CA GLU A 106 4.68 -10.55 -28.86
C GLU A 106 5.37 -10.44 -27.51
N VAL A 107 5.10 -11.40 -26.63
CA VAL A 107 5.70 -11.53 -25.31
C VAL A 107 6.37 -12.90 -25.22
N ASP A 108 7.67 -12.90 -25.00
CA ASP A 108 8.46 -14.07 -24.73
C ASP A 108 8.32 -14.51 -23.27
N LEU A 109 8.27 -15.80 -23.05
CA LEU A 109 8.33 -16.44 -21.75
C LEU A 109 9.75 -16.90 -21.48
N LEU A 110 10.36 -16.41 -20.41
CA LEU A 110 11.73 -16.72 -20.01
C LEU A 110 11.73 -17.69 -18.83
N ASP A 111 12.55 -18.72 -18.89
CA ASP A 111 12.85 -19.59 -17.75
C ASP A 111 13.76 -18.88 -16.73
N GLU A 112 14.11 -19.59 -15.62
CA GLU A 112 14.98 -19.08 -14.57
C GLU A 112 16.40 -18.74 -15.06
N GLN A 113 16.84 -19.29 -16.18
CA GLN A 113 18.13 -19.02 -16.81
C GLN A 113 18.06 -17.87 -17.83
N GLY A 114 16.86 -17.27 -18.03
CA GLY A 114 16.62 -16.20 -19.00
C GLY A 114 16.49 -16.68 -20.44
N LYS A 115 16.33 -17.99 -20.68
CA LYS A 115 16.15 -18.55 -22.02
C LYS A 115 14.68 -18.47 -22.42
N VAL A 116 14.41 -18.06 -23.66
CA VAL A 116 13.06 -18.08 -24.24
C VAL A 116 12.58 -19.53 -24.42
N VAL A 117 11.45 -19.86 -23.76
CA VAL A 117 10.81 -21.19 -23.84
C VAL A 117 9.57 -21.20 -24.74
N ASP A 118 8.86 -20.07 -24.85
CA ASP A 118 7.72 -19.90 -25.76
C ASP A 118 7.53 -18.39 -26.05
N THR A 119 6.73 -18.07 -27.06
CA THR A 119 6.30 -16.71 -27.38
C THR A 119 4.78 -16.68 -27.46
N LEU A 120 4.16 -15.73 -26.77
CA LEU A 120 2.72 -15.52 -26.73
C LEU A 120 2.31 -14.27 -27.49
N THR A 121 1.07 -14.26 -27.97
CA THR A 121 0.39 -13.06 -28.46
C THR A 121 -1.03 -13.01 -27.93
N ALA A 122 -1.61 -11.81 -27.84
CA ALA A 122 -2.99 -11.63 -27.41
C ALA A 122 -3.64 -10.46 -28.14
N ASP A 123 -4.99 -10.43 -28.11
CA ASP A 123 -5.74 -9.28 -28.62
C ASP A 123 -5.54 -8.07 -27.68
N ASP A 124 -5.52 -8.30 -26.35
CA ASP A 124 -5.20 -7.30 -25.34
C ASP A 124 -4.14 -7.82 -24.35
N ILE A 125 -3.25 -6.92 -23.89
CA ILE A 125 -2.19 -7.22 -22.92
C ILE A 125 -2.35 -6.27 -21.73
N VAL A 126 -2.29 -6.81 -20.50
CA VAL A 126 -2.37 -6.02 -19.26
C VAL A 126 -1.14 -6.24 -18.40
N ILE A 127 -0.39 -5.18 -18.15
CA ILE A 127 0.79 -5.20 -17.29
C ILE A 127 0.36 -4.89 -15.86
N ASN A 128 0.55 -5.87 -14.95
CA ASN A 128 0.23 -5.77 -13.53
C ASN A 128 1.38 -6.31 -12.66
N THR A 129 2.60 -6.02 -13.06
CA THR A 129 3.84 -6.50 -12.43
C THR A 129 4.14 -5.85 -11.08
N GLY A 130 3.43 -4.76 -10.75
CA GLY A 130 3.54 -4.11 -9.44
C GLY A 130 4.82 -3.30 -9.25
N ALA A 131 5.30 -3.24 -8.01
CA ALA A 131 6.48 -2.50 -7.60
C ALA A 131 7.28 -3.28 -6.56
N THR A 132 8.59 -3.00 -6.45
CA THR A 132 9.51 -3.55 -5.45
C THR A 132 10.10 -2.46 -4.57
N PRO A 133 10.59 -2.77 -3.34
CA PRO A 133 11.30 -1.82 -2.51
C PRO A 133 12.51 -1.19 -3.23
N VAL A 134 12.76 0.08 -2.97
CA VAL A 134 13.98 0.76 -3.42
C VAL A 134 15.14 0.35 -2.52
N ILE A 135 16.23 -0.12 -3.12
CA ILE A 135 17.51 -0.33 -2.45
C ILE A 135 18.42 0.82 -2.88
N PRO A 136 18.80 1.73 -1.98
CA PRO A 136 19.66 2.86 -2.32
C PRO A 136 21.11 2.41 -2.54
N ASP A 137 21.88 3.23 -3.23
CA ASP A 137 23.33 3.01 -3.40
C ASP A 137 24.07 3.65 -2.21
N ILE A 138 24.06 2.95 -1.08
CA ILE A 138 24.77 3.32 0.14
C ILE A 138 25.85 2.27 0.40
N LYS A 139 27.03 2.70 0.81
CA LYS A 139 28.16 1.82 1.13
C LYS A 139 27.77 0.76 2.17
N GLY A 140 28.10 -0.50 1.90
CA GLY A 140 27.84 -1.63 2.79
C GLY A 140 26.47 -2.30 2.61
N ILE A 141 25.55 -1.75 1.81
CA ILE A 141 24.23 -2.37 1.63
C ILE A 141 24.32 -3.77 1.03
N LYS A 142 25.15 -3.97 0.01
CA LYS A 142 25.22 -5.25 -0.73
C LYS A 142 25.93 -6.35 0.08
N GLU A 143 26.78 -5.94 0.98
CA GLU A 143 27.62 -6.83 1.78
C GLU A 143 26.94 -7.22 3.11
N SER A 144 26.03 -6.38 3.62
CA SER A 144 25.43 -6.59 4.93
C SER A 144 24.43 -7.75 4.94
N LYS A 145 24.49 -8.53 6.02
CA LYS A 145 23.58 -9.64 6.32
C LYS A 145 22.41 -9.21 7.23
N HIS A 146 22.42 -7.98 7.70
CA HIS A 146 21.47 -7.44 8.67
C HIS A 146 20.50 -6.40 8.07
N LEU A 147 20.60 -6.17 6.75
CA LEU A 147 19.72 -5.25 6.05
C LEU A 147 18.58 -6.01 5.36
N TYR A 148 17.39 -5.50 5.54
CA TYR A 148 16.14 -6.09 5.05
C TYR A 148 15.31 -5.03 4.35
N ASP A 149 14.62 -5.44 3.30
CA ASP A 149 13.45 -4.73 2.80
C ASP A 149 12.19 -5.12 3.59
N SER A 150 11.04 -4.54 3.25
CA SER A 150 9.77 -4.86 3.92
C SER A 150 9.35 -6.33 3.78
N THR A 151 9.85 -7.06 2.79
CA THR A 151 9.62 -8.50 2.64
C THR A 151 10.52 -9.31 3.54
N GLY A 152 11.81 -9.01 3.52
CA GLY A 152 12.83 -9.73 4.28
C GLY A 152 12.62 -9.63 5.79
N ILE A 153 12.27 -8.44 6.29
CA ILE A 153 12.05 -8.21 7.72
C ILE A 153 10.86 -9.02 8.28
N MET A 154 9.85 -9.30 7.45
CA MET A 154 8.70 -10.15 7.85
C MET A 154 9.02 -11.66 7.78
N ASN A 155 10.24 -12.04 7.43
CA ASN A 155 10.70 -13.44 7.36
C ASN A 155 11.86 -13.71 8.33
N LEU A 156 12.07 -12.83 9.31
CA LEU A 156 13.05 -13.07 10.37
C LEU A 156 12.68 -14.33 11.16
N SER A 157 13.69 -15.15 11.47
CA SER A 157 13.53 -16.35 12.32
C SER A 157 13.59 -16.03 13.81
N GLU A 158 14.17 -14.88 14.16
CA GLU A 158 14.33 -14.44 15.54
C GLU A 158 13.99 -12.97 15.70
N GLN A 159 13.42 -12.61 16.83
CA GLN A 159 13.11 -11.23 17.15
C GLN A 159 14.40 -10.43 17.37
N PRO A 160 14.66 -9.34 16.61
CA PRO A 160 15.79 -8.48 16.86
C PRO A 160 15.59 -7.73 18.19
N LYS A 161 16.66 -7.58 18.97
CA LYS A 161 16.61 -6.75 20.18
C LYS A 161 16.51 -5.27 19.82
N ARG A 162 17.26 -4.84 18.78
CA ARG A 162 17.29 -3.48 18.25
C ARG A 162 16.95 -3.53 16.75
N LEU A 163 16.03 -2.68 16.33
CA LEU A 163 15.68 -2.47 14.93
C LEU A 163 15.93 -1.01 14.57
N VAL A 164 16.73 -0.78 13.55
CA VAL A 164 16.83 0.53 12.90
C VAL A 164 15.95 0.52 11.64
N ILE A 165 15.15 1.56 11.44
CA ILE A 165 14.33 1.74 10.25
C ILE A 165 14.81 3.00 9.52
N VAL A 166 15.19 2.87 8.24
CA VAL A 166 15.62 3.99 7.41
C VAL A 166 14.48 4.45 6.54
N GLY A 167 14.05 5.71 6.76
CA GLY A 167 12.89 6.37 6.14
C GLY A 167 11.78 6.67 7.16
N GLY A 168 11.00 7.74 6.95
CA GLY A 168 9.95 8.24 7.86
C GLY A 168 8.54 8.21 7.27
N GLY A 169 8.27 7.29 6.33
CA GLY A 169 6.97 7.14 5.67
C GLY A 169 6.02 6.17 6.39
N TYR A 170 4.87 5.88 5.78
CA TYR A 170 3.84 4.99 6.34
C TYR A 170 4.38 3.60 6.69
N ILE A 171 5.15 2.98 5.78
CA ILE A 171 5.73 1.65 6.00
C ILE A 171 6.61 1.67 7.25
N SER A 172 7.44 2.69 7.40
CA SER A 172 8.34 2.84 8.55
C SER A 172 7.57 2.89 9.87
N LEU A 173 6.51 3.70 9.94
CA LEU A 173 5.72 3.86 11.16
C LEU A 173 4.90 2.60 11.47
N GLU A 174 4.36 1.92 10.46
CA GLU A 174 3.68 0.64 10.65
C GLU A 174 4.63 -0.41 11.24
N PHE A 175 5.85 -0.54 10.69
CA PHE A 175 6.85 -1.47 11.22
C PHE A 175 7.38 -1.04 12.60
N ALA A 176 7.57 0.27 12.83
CA ALA A 176 7.94 0.77 14.14
C ALA A 176 6.89 0.43 15.20
N SER A 177 5.61 0.65 14.88
CA SER A 177 4.49 0.27 15.75
C SER A 177 4.43 -1.24 15.99
N MET A 178 4.58 -2.05 14.93
CA MET A 178 4.56 -3.50 14.99
C MET A 178 5.67 -4.06 15.88
N PHE A 179 6.93 -3.70 15.62
CA PHE A 179 8.07 -4.26 16.33
C PHE A 179 8.17 -3.75 17.77
N SER A 180 7.74 -2.49 18.04
CA SER A 180 7.66 -2.00 19.44
C SER A 180 6.61 -2.76 20.26
N ASN A 181 5.51 -3.22 19.64
CA ASN A 181 4.52 -4.07 20.32
C ASN A 181 5.09 -5.45 20.68
N PHE A 182 6.05 -5.99 19.91
CA PHE A 182 6.79 -7.20 20.29
C PHE A 182 7.90 -6.94 21.32
N GLY A 183 8.16 -5.68 21.70
CA GLY A 183 9.19 -5.33 22.68
C GLY A 183 10.59 -5.10 22.08
N THR A 184 10.72 -5.03 20.76
CA THR A 184 11.94 -4.62 20.06
C THR A 184 12.21 -3.13 20.31
N GLN A 185 13.45 -2.76 20.60
CA GLN A 185 13.89 -1.35 20.65
C GLN A 185 14.00 -0.81 19.23
N VAL A 186 13.14 0.16 18.87
CA VAL A 186 13.07 0.69 17.51
C VAL A 186 13.61 2.11 17.44
N THR A 187 14.49 2.36 16.45
CA THR A 187 14.93 3.72 16.08
C THR A 187 14.63 3.96 14.61
N VAL A 188 13.89 5.04 14.31
CA VAL A 188 13.59 5.47 12.94
C VAL A 188 14.53 6.60 12.56
N LEU A 189 15.27 6.43 11.47
CA LEU A 189 16.16 7.43 10.88
C LEU A 189 15.48 8.05 9.67
N GLU A 190 15.18 9.36 9.72
CA GLU A 190 14.60 10.09 8.60
C GLU A 190 15.53 11.23 8.17
N ALA A 191 15.83 11.27 6.87
CA ALA A 191 16.73 12.26 6.30
C ALA A 191 16.17 13.68 6.30
N ASN A 192 14.85 13.80 6.26
CA ASN A 192 14.15 15.09 6.34
C ASN A 192 13.89 15.50 7.80
N ASP A 193 13.39 16.72 7.98
CA ASP A 193 13.04 17.29 9.28
C ASP A 193 11.59 16.95 9.73
N LYS A 194 10.84 16.20 8.93
CA LYS A 194 9.44 15.84 9.20
C LYS A 194 9.13 14.41 8.82
N LEU A 195 8.38 13.73 9.68
CA LEU A 195 7.73 12.45 9.39
C LEU A 195 6.39 12.69 8.70
N MET A 196 5.98 11.76 7.82
CA MET A 196 4.68 11.80 7.14
C MET A 196 4.29 13.19 6.63
N ALA A 197 5.20 13.90 5.96
CA ALA A 197 5.12 15.34 5.62
C ALA A 197 3.86 15.76 4.81
N ARG A 198 3.09 14.79 4.29
CA ARG A 198 1.83 15.03 3.54
C ARG A 198 0.60 15.00 4.42
N GLU A 199 0.74 14.63 5.70
CA GLU A 199 -0.39 14.50 6.62
C GLU A 199 -0.63 15.77 7.42
N ASP A 200 -1.78 15.82 8.11
CA ASP A 200 -2.07 16.87 9.07
C ASP A 200 -1.04 16.84 10.21
N GLU A 201 -0.33 17.95 10.39
CA GLU A 201 0.81 18.07 11.31
C GLU A 201 0.42 17.79 12.78
N GLU A 202 -0.77 18.23 13.19
CA GLU A 202 -1.27 17.99 14.54
C GLU A 202 -1.57 16.51 14.77
N ILE A 203 -2.22 15.86 13.79
CA ILE A 203 -2.49 14.42 13.84
C ILE A 203 -1.19 13.62 13.89
N VAL A 204 -0.21 13.97 13.05
CA VAL A 204 1.11 13.32 13.05
C VAL A 204 1.78 13.48 14.41
N SER A 205 1.72 14.66 15.02
CA SER A 205 2.32 14.90 16.34
C SER A 205 1.73 13.98 17.42
N HIS A 206 0.42 13.74 17.41
CA HIS A 206 -0.21 12.78 18.31
C HIS A 206 0.28 11.35 18.06
N ALA A 207 0.34 10.92 16.80
CA ALA A 207 0.78 9.57 16.45
C ALA A 207 2.26 9.31 16.82
N ILE A 208 3.13 10.29 16.58
CA ILE A 208 4.55 10.21 16.95
C ILE A 208 4.71 10.15 18.46
N LYS A 209 3.99 11.00 19.20
CA LYS A 209 4.04 10.98 20.67
C LYS A 209 3.64 9.62 21.22
N ASP A 210 2.57 9.01 20.71
CA ASP A 210 2.12 7.68 21.16
C ASP A 210 3.15 6.59 20.86
N LEU A 211 3.91 6.70 19.74
CA LEU A 211 5.02 5.78 19.44
C LEU A 211 6.23 6.03 20.34
N GLU A 212 6.55 7.30 20.65
CA GLU A 212 7.60 7.67 21.59
C GLU A 212 7.29 7.16 23.01
N ASP A 213 6.04 7.30 23.45
CA ASP A 213 5.56 6.78 24.73
C ASP A 213 5.68 5.22 24.81
N LYS A 214 5.73 4.54 23.67
CA LYS A 214 6.06 3.10 23.53
C LYS A 214 7.54 2.80 23.41
N GLY A 215 8.40 3.81 23.45
CA GLY A 215 9.86 3.67 23.40
C GLY A 215 10.48 3.70 21.99
N VAL A 216 9.70 4.02 20.95
CA VAL A 216 10.25 4.27 19.60
C VAL A 216 11.02 5.59 19.62
N LYS A 217 12.22 5.58 19.05
CA LYS A 217 13.05 6.78 18.90
C LYS A 217 12.98 7.28 17.46
N PHE A 218 12.95 8.59 17.28
CA PHE A 218 12.96 9.25 15.96
C PHE A 218 14.16 10.19 15.86
N GLU A 219 15.01 9.96 14.86
CA GLU A 219 16.15 10.81 14.52
C GLU A 219 15.87 11.49 13.18
N LEU A 220 15.44 12.75 13.24
CA LEU A 220 15.13 13.56 12.05
C LEU A 220 16.40 14.26 11.55
N GLY A 221 16.49 14.49 10.25
CA GLY A 221 17.69 15.03 9.60
C GLY A 221 18.87 14.04 9.62
N ALA A 222 18.62 12.75 9.88
CA ALA A 222 19.62 11.70 9.95
C ALA A 222 19.85 11.07 8.56
N GLN A 223 20.89 11.53 7.87
CA GLN A 223 21.29 11.02 6.57
C GLN A 223 22.22 9.81 6.75
N THR A 224 21.76 8.63 6.39
CA THR A 224 22.55 7.40 6.43
C THR A 224 23.54 7.37 5.27
N SER A 225 24.84 7.14 5.55
CA SER A 225 25.92 7.16 4.56
C SER A 225 26.64 5.81 4.39
N GLU A 226 26.58 4.94 5.39
CA GLU A 226 27.28 3.65 5.36
C GLU A 226 26.61 2.66 6.32
N PHE A 227 26.70 1.36 5.98
CA PHE A 227 26.42 0.25 6.88
C PHE A 227 27.69 -0.57 7.09
N GLU A 228 28.02 -0.86 8.33
CA GLU A 228 29.20 -1.65 8.69
C GLU A 228 28.81 -2.83 9.56
N ASP A 229 28.89 -4.04 8.99
CA ASP A 229 28.58 -5.28 9.73
C ASP A 229 29.61 -5.58 10.79
N LYS A 230 29.16 -6.02 11.93
CA LYS A 230 29.90 -6.60 13.04
C LYS A 230 29.39 -8.02 13.31
N ASP A 231 29.96 -8.69 14.29
CA ASP A 231 29.52 -10.01 14.70
C ASP A 231 28.14 -9.89 15.37
N GLY A 232 27.11 -10.38 14.65
CA GLY A 232 25.72 -10.42 15.11
C GLY A 232 24.89 -9.12 14.97
N TYR A 233 25.44 -8.02 14.44
CA TYR A 233 24.72 -6.75 14.22
C TYR A 233 25.37 -5.89 13.13
N THR A 234 24.70 -4.83 12.74
CA THR A 234 25.26 -3.80 11.85
C THR A 234 25.19 -2.42 12.49
N ILE A 235 26.07 -1.53 12.04
CA ILE A 235 26.12 -0.12 12.42
C ILE A 235 25.63 0.71 11.23
N ALA A 236 24.52 1.43 11.40
CA ALA A 236 24.09 2.47 10.47
C ALA A 236 24.79 3.78 10.82
N LYS A 237 25.71 4.24 9.96
CA LYS A 237 26.44 5.49 10.16
C LYS A 237 25.69 6.65 9.53
N THR A 238 25.49 7.70 10.30
CA THR A 238 24.78 8.91 9.87
C THR A 238 25.52 10.17 10.25
N ASN A 239 25.09 11.32 9.71
CA ASN A 239 25.56 12.64 10.13
C ASN A 239 25.14 13.03 11.57
N LYS A 240 24.28 12.22 12.22
CA LYS A 240 23.80 12.40 13.62
C LYS A 240 24.47 11.44 14.61
N GLY A 241 25.32 10.53 14.12
CA GLY A 241 25.97 9.49 14.92
C GLY A 241 25.75 8.10 14.35
N ASP A 242 26.18 7.12 15.10
CA ASP A 242 26.18 5.70 14.74
C ASP A 242 25.05 4.98 15.50
N PHE A 243 24.28 4.14 14.78
CA PHE A 243 23.16 3.39 15.33
C PHE A 243 23.37 1.89 15.11
N GLU A 244 23.45 1.15 16.19
CA GLU A 244 23.63 -0.31 16.16
C GLU A 244 22.30 -1.05 16.16
N ALA A 245 22.16 -2.09 15.34
CA ALA A 245 20.97 -2.94 15.30
C ALA A 245 21.26 -4.36 14.81
N GLU A 246 20.55 -5.34 15.35
CA GLU A 246 20.53 -6.71 14.84
C GLU A 246 19.80 -6.83 13.51
N ALA A 247 18.90 -5.87 13.22
CA ALA A 247 18.21 -5.76 11.94
C ALA A 247 18.03 -4.28 11.53
N VAL A 248 18.18 -3.99 10.24
CA VAL A 248 17.89 -2.69 9.65
C VAL A 248 16.83 -2.86 8.56
N LEU A 249 15.73 -2.14 8.65
CA LEU A 249 14.70 -2.07 7.61
C LEU A 249 14.95 -0.88 6.69
N LEU A 250 15.08 -1.13 5.39
CA LEU A 250 15.11 -0.10 4.36
C LEU A 250 13.67 0.20 3.89
N ALA A 251 13.12 1.34 4.26
CA ALA A 251 11.73 1.74 3.99
C ALA A 251 11.64 3.13 3.30
N ILE A 252 12.50 3.33 2.29
CA ILE A 252 12.67 4.61 1.56
C ILE A 252 11.83 4.73 0.29
N GLY A 253 10.87 3.84 0.09
CA GLY A 253 9.95 3.85 -1.04
C GLY A 253 10.00 2.60 -1.89
N ARG A 254 9.26 2.63 -3.00
CA ARG A 254 9.10 1.51 -3.95
C ARG A 254 9.26 2.02 -5.38
N LYS A 255 9.80 1.17 -6.26
CA LYS A 255 9.95 1.44 -7.70
C LYS A 255 9.11 0.47 -8.53
N PRO A 256 8.53 0.93 -9.65
CA PRO A 256 7.78 0.08 -10.57
C PRO A 256 8.61 -1.06 -11.15
N ASN A 257 7.98 -2.23 -11.36
CA ASN A 257 8.61 -3.41 -11.98
C ASN A 257 8.44 -3.35 -13.49
N THR A 258 9.35 -2.68 -14.16
CA THR A 258 9.36 -2.45 -15.61
C THR A 258 10.46 -3.22 -16.34
N ASP A 259 11.12 -4.19 -15.67
CA ASP A 259 12.10 -5.09 -16.27
C ASP A 259 11.40 -6.15 -17.15
N LEU A 260 10.86 -5.68 -18.29
CA LEU A 260 10.07 -6.43 -19.26
C LEU A 260 10.60 -6.27 -20.69
N ASN A 261 11.83 -5.76 -20.88
CA ASN A 261 12.41 -5.37 -22.18
C ASN A 261 11.49 -4.41 -22.97
N LEU A 262 11.00 -3.37 -22.28
CA LEU A 262 10.07 -2.39 -22.86
C LEU A 262 10.68 -1.58 -24.01
N GLU A 263 12.01 -1.54 -24.13
CA GLU A 263 12.75 -0.95 -25.25
C GLU A 263 12.44 -1.61 -26.60
N ASN A 264 11.89 -2.81 -26.61
CA ASN A 264 11.39 -3.49 -27.82
C ASN A 264 9.99 -3.02 -28.23
N THR A 265 9.42 -2.04 -27.52
CA THR A 265 8.05 -1.54 -27.69
C THR A 265 8.02 -0.02 -27.79
N ASP A 266 6.87 0.53 -28.16
CA ASP A 266 6.60 1.97 -28.11
C ASP A 266 6.02 2.42 -26.75
N ILE A 267 6.04 1.56 -25.70
CA ILE A 267 5.61 1.89 -24.34
C ILE A 267 6.55 2.94 -23.75
N LYS A 268 5.99 3.98 -23.18
CA LYS A 268 6.74 5.06 -22.55
C LYS A 268 6.81 4.90 -21.06
N LEU A 269 7.96 5.29 -20.51
CA LEU A 269 8.19 5.36 -19.06
C LEU A 269 8.23 6.82 -18.60
N GLY A 270 7.63 7.09 -17.45
CA GLY A 270 7.71 8.37 -16.77
C GLY A 270 9.04 8.55 -16.01
N GLU A 271 9.19 9.69 -15.36
CA GLU A 271 10.45 10.13 -14.70
C GLU A 271 10.88 9.19 -13.55
N ARG A 272 9.96 8.46 -12.93
CA ARG A 272 10.25 7.51 -11.84
C ARG A 272 10.30 6.05 -12.32
N GLY A 273 10.32 5.84 -13.64
CA GLY A 273 10.35 4.53 -14.26
C GLY A 273 8.99 3.82 -14.31
N GLU A 274 7.89 4.51 -14.00
CA GLU A 274 6.52 4.00 -14.15
C GLU A 274 6.09 3.95 -15.61
N ILE A 275 5.18 3.03 -15.95
CA ILE A 275 4.58 2.98 -17.28
C ILE A 275 3.55 4.12 -17.42
N GLU A 276 3.76 5.00 -18.40
CA GLU A 276 2.81 6.06 -18.73
C GLU A 276 1.53 5.49 -19.32
N VAL A 277 0.40 5.97 -18.83
CA VAL A 277 -0.94 5.58 -19.30
C VAL A 277 -1.87 6.78 -19.42
N ASN A 278 -2.88 6.67 -20.27
CA ASN A 278 -3.97 7.63 -20.34
C ASN A 278 -5.00 7.41 -19.22
N ASN A 279 -6.07 8.19 -19.18
CA ASN A 279 -7.12 8.09 -18.15
C ASN A 279 -7.95 6.79 -18.19
N GLN A 280 -7.86 6.00 -19.27
CA GLN A 280 -8.41 4.65 -19.39
C GLN A 280 -7.37 3.54 -19.14
N LEU A 281 -6.17 3.92 -18.66
CA LEU A 281 -5.07 3.03 -18.32
C LEU A 281 -4.41 2.33 -19.53
N GLU A 282 -4.66 2.80 -20.74
CA GLU A 282 -3.99 2.35 -21.97
C GLU A 282 -2.65 3.06 -22.10
N THR A 283 -1.61 2.33 -22.47
CA THR A 283 -0.26 2.86 -22.73
C THR A 283 -0.21 3.63 -24.07
N ALA A 284 0.97 4.07 -24.48
CA ALA A 284 1.16 4.64 -25.83
C ALA A 284 0.87 3.61 -26.95
N VAL A 285 0.91 2.33 -26.63
CA VAL A 285 0.56 1.23 -27.55
C VAL A 285 -0.89 0.83 -27.33
N LYS A 286 -1.73 0.98 -28.35
CA LYS A 286 -3.11 0.50 -28.31
C LYS A 286 -3.15 -0.98 -27.93
N HIS A 287 -4.18 -1.42 -27.19
CA HIS A 287 -4.38 -2.77 -26.67
C HIS A 287 -3.39 -3.21 -25.58
N ILE A 288 -2.48 -2.35 -25.13
CA ILE A 288 -1.62 -2.61 -23.97
C ILE A 288 -1.99 -1.65 -22.84
N TYR A 289 -2.35 -2.21 -21.71
CA TYR A 289 -2.78 -1.48 -20.51
C TYR A 289 -1.77 -1.71 -19.38
N ALA A 290 -1.61 -0.74 -18.47
CA ALA A 290 -0.88 -0.92 -17.24
C ALA A 290 -1.74 -0.54 -16.03
N ILE A 291 -1.81 -1.44 -15.03
CA ILE A 291 -2.67 -1.30 -13.85
C ILE A 291 -1.91 -1.57 -12.56
N GLY A 292 -2.34 -0.95 -11.47
CA GLY A 292 -1.71 -1.05 -10.15
C GLY A 292 -0.38 -0.29 -10.08
N ASP A 293 0.53 -0.77 -9.22
CA ASP A 293 1.72 -0.01 -8.83
C ASP A 293 2.71 0.25 -9.99
N VAL A 294 2.69 -0.56 -11.04
CA VAL A 294 3.59 -0.42 -12.18
C VAL A 294 3.39 0.89 -12.96
N LYS A 295 2.19 1.47 -12.91
CA LYS A 295 1.88 2.77 -13.54
C LYS A 295 2.14 3.97 -12.63
N GLY A 296 2.72 3.74 -11.44
CA GLY A 296 2.94 4.79 -10.45
C GLY A 296 1.67 5.30 -9.76
N GLY A 297 1.77 6.47 -9.14
CA GLY A 297 0.69 7.07 -8.36
C GLY A 297 0.51 6.41 -6.99
N MET A 298 -0.74 6.30 -6.52
CA MET A 298 -1.06 5.67 -5.23
C MET A 298 -0.93 4.16 -5.31
N GLN A 299 -0.01 3.58 -4.53
CA GLN A 299 0.33 2.15 -4.53
C GLN A 299 -0.51 1.38 -3.51
N PHE A 300 -1.82 1.29 -3.74
CA PHE A 300 -2.75 0.57 -2.88
C PHE A 300 -3.46 -0.57 -3.64
N THR A 301 -3.73 -1.66 -2.94
CA THR A 301 -4.42 -2.83 -3.51
C THR A 301 -5.79 -2.48 -4.09
N TYR A 302 -6.52 -1.58 -3.44
CA TYR A 302 -7.83 -1.14 -3.92
C TYR A 302 -7.75 -0.18 -5.11
N ILE A 303 -6.61 0.50 -5.33
CA ILE A 303 -6.34 1.24 -6.57
C ILE A 303 -6.13 0.26 -7.72
N SER A 304 -5.34 -0.80 -7.52
CA SER A 304 -5.21 -1.87 -8.53
C SER A 304 -6.57 -2.53 -8.85
N LEU A 305 -7.46 -2.68 -7.84
CA LEU A 305 -8.82 -3.17 -8.04
C LEU A 305 -9.71 -2.16 -8.78
N ASP A 306 -9.53 -0.86 -8.56
CA ASP A 306 -10.26 0.17 -9.27
C ASP A 306 -9.76 0.32 -10.72
N ASP A 307 -8.45 0.22 -10.92
CA ASP A 307 -7.83 0.15 -12.25
C ASP A 307 -8.41 -1.03 -13.06
N PHE A 308 -8.58 -2.20 -12.42
CA PHE A 308 -9.31 -3.32 -13.04
C PHE A 308 -10.71 -2.91 -13.51
N ARG A 309 -11.47 -2.14 -12.71
CA ARG A 309 -12.82 -1.71 -13.09
C ARG A 309 -12.81 -0.79 -14.31
N ILE A 310 -11.78 0.06 -14.45
CA ILE A 310 -11.60 0.94 -15.60
C ILE A 310 -11.31 0.10 -16.85
N VAL A 311 -10.32 -0.81 -16.79
CA VAL A 311 -9.97 -1.66 -17.93
C VAL A 311 -11.10 -2.62 -18.28
N LYS A 312 -11.80 -3.19 -17.28
CA LYS A 312 -13.00 -4.00 -17.50
C LYS A 312 -14.07 -3.24 -18.30
N ASP A 313 -14.37 -1.99 -17.90
CA ASP A 313 -15.36 -1.16 -18.59
C ASP A 313 -14.89 -0.79 -20.00
N LYS A 314 -13.60 -0.58 -20.20
CA LYS A 314 -13.00 -0.34 -21.52
C LYS A 314 -13.14 -1.55 -22.45
N LEU A 315 -12.85 -2.76 -21.96
CA LEU A 315 -12.84 -3.99 -22.76
C LEU A 315 -14.25 -4.60 -22.98
N PHE A 316 -15.11 -4.49 -21.98
CA PHE A 316 -16.39 -5.23 -21.95
C PHE A 316 -17.61 -4.35 -21.69
N GLY A 317 -17.47 -3.04 -21.55
CA GLY A 317 -18.54 -2.12 -21.20
C GLY A 317 -18.63 -0.91 -22.14
N SER A 318 -19.00 0.22 -21.58
CA SER A 318 -19.19 1.50 -22.31
C SER A 318 -17.88 2.29 -22.48
N GLY A 319 -16.84 1.99 -21.71
CA GLY A 319 -15.59 2.78 -21.63
C GLY A 319 -15.75 4.14 -20.94
N ALA A 320 -16.83 4.35 -20.20
CA ALA A 320 -17.09 5.62 -19.50
C ALA A 320 -16.30 5.80 -18.22
N ARG A 321 -15.83 4.68 -17.60
CA ARG A 321 -15.03 4.74 -16.37
C ARG A 321 -13.59 5.12 -16.67
N THR A 322 -13.07 6.10 -15.89
CA THR A 322 -11.71 6.62 -16.05
C THR A 322 -11.08 6.90 -14.69
N THR A 323 -9.78 7.19 -14.68
CA THR A 323 -9.09 7.62 -13.44
C THR A 323 -9.61 8.95 -12.90
N GLU A 324 -10.19 9.80 -13.75
CA GLU A 324 -10.73 11.11 -13.38
C GLU A 324 -12.06 11.00 -12.60
N ASN A 325 -12.84 9.95 -12.86
CA ASN A 325 -14.14 9.75 -12.21
C ASN A 325 -14.15 8.65 -11.14
N ARG A 326 -12.98 8.25 -10.62
CA ARG A 326 -12.89 7.23 -9.57
C ARG A 326 -13.32 7.69 -8.17
N GLY A 327 -13.46 9.00 -7.97
CA GLY A 327 -13.81 9.60 -6.69
C GLY A 327 -12.63 9.73 -5.71
N ALA A 328 -12.92 10.12 -4.49
CA ALA A 328 -11.93 10.28 -3.44
C ALA A 328 -11.31 8.94 -3.03
N VAL A 329 -10.03 8.94 -2.72
CA VAL A 329 -9.28 7.74 -2.33
C VAL A 329 -8.95 7.80 -0.84
N PRO A 330 -9.60 6.97 0.01
CA PRO A 330 -9.23 6.88 1.41
C PRO A 330 -7.98 6.03 1.55
N TYR A 331 -7.20 6.27 2.60
CA TYR A 331 -6.07 5.43 2.97
C TYR A 331 -5.82 5.43 4.46
N THR A 332 -5.12 4.40 4.94
CA THR A 332 -4.82 4.19 6.36
C THR A 332 -3.37 3.76 6.53
N ALA A 333 -2.66 4.41 7.46
CA ALA A 333 -1.46 3.88 8.08
C ALA A 333 -1.88 3.02 9.28
N PHE A 334 -1.59 1.73 9.22
CA PHE A 334 -1.97 0.75 10.24
C PHE A 334 -0.96 0.72 11.40
N ILE A 335 -0.70 1.90 11.96
CA ILE A 335 -0.09 2.05 13.28
C ILE A 335 -1.14 1.77 14.37
N VAL A 336 -0.76 1.82 15.65
CA VAL A 336 -1.67 1.53 16.77
C VAL A 336 -1.75 2.74 17.71
N PRO A 337 -2.92 3.42 17.72
CA PRO A 337 -4.11 3.23 16.88
C PRO A 337 -3.90 3.66 15.41
N PRO A 338 -4.78 3.25 14.47
CA PRO A 338 -4.63 3.57 13.06
C PRO A 338 -4.89 5.05 12.74
N LEU A 339 -4.19 5.55 11.70
CA LEU A 339 -4.36 6.87 11.14
C LEU A 339 -4.94 6.76 9.74
N SER A 340 -6.15 7.28 9.53
CA SER A 340 -6.89 7.20 8.28
C SER A 340 -7.19 8.58 7.72
N ARG A 341 -7.10 8.73 6.39
CA ARG A 341 -7.38 9.99 5.71
C ARG A 341 -8.18 9.78 4.42
N VAL A 342 -9.02 10.76 4.10
CA VAL A 342 -9.64 10.94 2.78
C VAL A 342 -9.80 12.42 2.47
N GLY A 343 -9.60 12.80 1.21
CA GLY A 343 -9.74 14.19 0.76
C GLY A 343 -8.64 15.12 1.25
N LEU A 344 -8.97 16.41 1.41
CA LEU A 344 -8.03 17.48 1.69
C LEU A 344 -7.79 17.68 3.20
N THR A 345 -6.56 17.99 3.56
CA THR A 345 -6.27 18.62 4.86
C THR A 345 -6.73 20.08 4.84
N ALA A 346 -6.84 20.70 6.01
CA ALA A 346 -7.16 22.12 6.13
C ALA A 346 -6.15 23.01 5.38
N LYS A 347 -4.87 22.64 5.41
CA LYS A 347 -3.82 23.35 4.68
C LYS A 347 -4.03 23.26 3.17
N GLU A 348 -4.21 22.04 2.65
CA GLU A 348 -4.43 21.81 1.22
C GLU A 348 -5.70 22.50 0.71
N ALA A 349 -6.78 22.50 1.51
CA ALA A 349 -8.02 23.18 1.14
C ALA A 349 -7.83 24.69 1.04
N LYS A 350 -7.13 25.31 1.99
CA LYS A 350 -6.79 26.74 1.95
C LYS A 350 -5.88 27.09 0.77
N GLU A 351 -4.88 26.25 0.48
CA GLU A 351 -4.00 26.43 -0.69
C GLU A 351 -4.75 26.33 -2.02
N GLN A 352 -5.85 25.58 -2.07
CA GLN A 352 -6.76 25.49 -3.22
C GLN A 352 -7.82 26.60 -3.26
N GLY A 353 -7.83 27.53 -2.29
CA GLY A 353 -8.70 28.70 -2.26
C GLY A 353 -10.07 28.46 -1.63
N TYR A 354 -10.28 27.36 -0.91
CA TYR A 354 -11.53 27.13 -0.19
C TYR A 354 -11.61 28.00 1.08
N GLU A 355 -12.80 28.57 1.33
CA GLU A 355 -13.19 29.02 2.67
C GLU A 355 -13.66 27.79 3.45
N ILE A 356 -13.07 27.55 4.62
CA ILE A 356 -13.30 26.31 5.36
C ILE A 356 -13.84 26.52 6.76
N LYS A 357 -14.60 25.51 7.22
CA LYS A 357 -14.86 25.24 8.63
C LYS A 357 -14.09 23.96 9.00
N GLU A 358 -13.58 23.91 10.21
CA GLU A 358 -12.85 22.75 10.73
C GLU A 358 -13.58 22.18 11.95
N GLY A 359 -13.85 20.87 11.94
CA GLY A 359 -14.27 20.12 13.11
C GLY A 359 -13.08 19.39 13.72
N LYS A 360 -13.03 19.35 15.06
CA LYS A 360 -11.96 18.70 15.81
C LYS A 360 -12.53 18.02 17.03
N LEU A 361 -12.23 16.72 17.20
CA LEU A 361 -12.72 15.94 18.33
C LEU A 361 -11.61 15.01 18.87
N PRO A 362 -11.06 15.29 20.07
CA PRO A 362 -10.17 14.35 20.76
C PRO A 362 -10.90 13.05 21.10
N VAL A 363 -10.26 11.90 20.87
CA VAL A 363 -10.86 10.58 21.08
C VAL A 363 -11.25 10.36 22.55
N ASN A 364 -10.53 10.94 23.50
CA ASN A 364 -10.88 10.85 24.93
C ASN A 364 -12.23 11.50 25.29
N ASN A 365 -12.85 12.27 24.39
CA ASN A 365 -14.20 12.81 24.52
C ASN A 365 -15.27 11.86 23.94
N ILE A 366 -14.89 10.77 23.26
CA ILE A 366 -15.81 9.79 22.68
C ILE A 366 -16.09 8.68 23.71
N PRO A 367 -17.33 8.44 24.18
CA PRO A 367 -17.62 7.47 25.23
C PRO A 367 -17.07 6.07 24.96
N ARG A 368 -17.06 5.63 23.69
CA ARG A 368 -16.57 4.34 23.25
C ARG A 368 -15.10 4.09 23.63
N HIS A 369 -14.25 5.13 23.74
CA HIS A 369 -12.85 4.98 24.14
C HIS A 369 -12.70 4.29 25.50
N LYS A 370 -13.63 4.52 26.44
CA LYS A 370 -13.61 3.89 27.78
C LYS A 370 -13.83 2.38 27.69
N ILE A 371 -14.68 1.94 26.76
CA ILE A 371 -14.92 0.50 26.51
C ILE A 371 -13.70 -0.13 25.85
N ASN A 372 -13.09 0.57 24.90
CA ASN A 372 -11.89 0.11 24.21
C ASN A 372 -10.63 0.20 25.07
N ASN A 373 -10.69 0.91 26.22
CA ASN A 373 -9.55 1.24 27.08
C ASN A 373 -8.39 1.91 26.31
N ASP A 374 -8.72 2.73 25.32
CA ASP A 374 -7.74 3.47 24.52
C ASP A 374 -8.24 4.91 24.24
N PRO A 375 -7.75 5.92 25.00
CA PRO A 375 -8.15 7.30 24.84
C PRO A 375 -7.36 8.05 23.73
N ARG A 376 -6.38 7.37 23.10
CA ARG A 376 -5.47 7.97 22.15
C ARG A 376 -6.20 8.35 20.86
N GLY A 377 -5.88 9.51 20.35
CA GLY A 377 -6.32 9.91 19.05
C GLY A 377 -6.98 11.30 18.98
N LEU A 378 -7.12 11.72 17.72
CA LEU A 378 -7.72 12.99 17.34
C LEU A 378 -8.41 12.83 15.99
N PHE A 379 -9.66 13.23 15.89
CA PHE A 379 -10.42 13.29 14.65
C PHE A 379 -10.52 14.74 14.17
N LYS A 380 -10.25 14.95 12.87
CA LYS A 380 -10.39 16.25 12.22
C LYS A 380 -11.16 16.14 10.91
N VAL A 381 -12.02 17.11 10.63
CA VAL A 381 -12.76 17.22 9.36
C VAL A 381 -12.65 18.63 8.81
N VAL A 382 -12.70 18.72 7.49
CA VAL A 382 -12.62 19.98 6.73
C VAL A 382 -13.87 20.09 5.86
N ILE A 383 -14.58 21.20 6.01
CA ILE A 383 -15.84 21.49 5.34
C ILE A 383 -15.69 22.76 4.51
N ASP A 384 -16.18 22.76 3.29
CA ASP A 384 -16.36 23.97 2.49
C ASP A 384 -17.45 24.85 3.15
N ALA A 385 -17.06 26.03 3.64
CA ALA A 385 -17.95 26.95 4.34
C ALA A 385 -19.07 27.48 3.44
N THR A 386 -18.86 27.50 2.13
CA THR A 386 -19.81 28.01 1.13
C THR A 386 -20.85 26.97 0.75
N THR A 387 -20.42 25.73 0.50
CA THR A 387 -21.30 24.67 -0.03
C THR A 387 -21.76 23.67 1.01
N ASN A 388 -21.20 23.71 2.23
CA ASN A 388 -21.41 22.73 3.31
C ASN A 388 -20.95 21.30 2.93
N LYS A 389 -20.11 21.14 1.92
CA LYS A 389 -19.61 19.83 1.51
C LYS A 389 -18.38 19.45 2.29
N VAL A 390 -18.25 18.15 2.57
CA VAL A 390 -17.04 17.60 3.19
C VAL A 390 -15.92 17.62 2.17
N LEU A 391 -14.82 18.34 2.47
CA LEU A 391 -13.62 18.39 1.66
C LEU A 391 -12.62 17.29 2.04
N GLY A 392 -12.60 16.90 3.31
CA GLY A 392 -11.74 15.85 3.78
C GLY A 392 -11.86 15.54 5.27
N ALA A 393 -11.25 14.44 5.67
CA ALA A 393 -11.10 14.05 7.07
C ALA A 393 -9.77 13.35 7.30
N THR A 394 -9.18 13.59 8.48
CA THR A 394 -8.05 12.83 9.00
C THR A 394 -8.42 12.34 10.40
N LEU A 395 -8.46 11.04 10.57
CA LEU A 395 -8.93 10.36 11.77
C LEU A 395 -7.78 9.51 12.34
N TYR A 396 -7.29 9.87 13.52
CA TYR A 396 -6.33 9.08 14.27
C TYR A 396 -6.99 8.51 15.51
N GLY A 397 -7.16 7.18 15.56
CA GLY A 397 -7.84 6.50 16.66
C GLY A 397 -8.36 5.13 16.24
N LEU A 398 -8.75 4.29 17.21
CA LEU A 398 -9.29 2.95 16.93
C LEU A 398 -10.50 3.01 15.99
N GLN A 399 -10.58 2.06 15.09
CA GLN A 399 -11.61 1.91 14.05
C GLN A 399 -11.65 3.04 13.00
N SER A 400 -10.65 3.94 12.98
CA SER A 400 -10.59 5.00 11.96
C SER A 400 -10.56 4.43 10.54
N GLU A 401 -9.91 3.26 10.35
CA GLU A 401 -9.81 2.53 9.08
C GLU A 401 -11.16 2.08 8.53
N GLU A 402 -12.14 1.86 9.40
CA GLU A 402 -13.51 1.48 9.00
C GLU A 402 -14.38 2.72 8.76
N ILE A 403 -14.37 3.65 9.71
CA ILE A 403 -15.29 4.80 9.69
C ILE A 403 -14.92 5.84 8.63
N ILE A 404 -13.65 5.92 8.20
CA ILE A 404 -13.21 6.82 7.12
C ILE A 404 -13.95 6.55 5.80
N ASN A 405 -14.40 5.31 5.59
CA ASN A 405 -15.13 4.92 4.38
C ASN A 405 -16.51 5.59 4.27
N LEU A 406 -17.15 5.93 5.39
CA LEU A 406 -18.40 6.72 5.36
C LEU A 406 -18.11 8.15 4.93
N VAL A 407 -17.03 8.76 5.39
CA VAL A 407 -16.61 10.11 4.94
C VAL A 407 -16.32 10.10 3.45
N LYS A 408 -15.61 9.07 2.96
CA LYS A 408 -15.36 8.88 1.52
C LYS A 408 -16.65 8.84 0.72
N LEU A 409 -17.64 8.06 1.17
CA LEU A 409 -18.94 7.97 0.51
C LEU A 409 -19.66 9.32 0.50
N THR A 410 -19.59 10.07 1.60
CA THR A 410 -20.17 11.42 1.75
C THR A 410 -19.57 12.38 0.73
N ILE A 411 -18.24 12.37 0.56
CA ILE A 411 -17.54 13.21 -0.42
C ILE A 411 -17.97 12.84 -1.85
N ASP A 412 -17.95 11.56 -2.20
CA ASP A 412 -18.28 11.10 -3.56
C ASP A 412 -19.72 11.38 -3.98
N GLN A 413 -20.63 11.35 -3.02
CA GLN A 413 -22.05 11.60 -3.26
C GLN A 413 -22.46 13.06 -3.05
N ASN A 414 -21.48 13.94 -2.80
CA ASN A 414 -21.73 15.36 -2.53
C ASN A 414 -22.79 15.60 -1.43
N ILE A 415 -22.77 14.77 -0.38
CA ILE A 415 -23.71 14.87 0.74
C ILE A 415 -23.31 16.07 1.63
N ASP A 416 -24.30 16.81 2.15
CA ASP A 416 -24.09 17.88 3.11
C ASP A 416 -23.59 17.31 4.45
N TYR A 417 -22.62 17.97 5.09
CA TYR A 417 -22.02 17.50 6.34
C TYR A 417 -23.05 17.38 7.48
N THR A 418 -24.14 18.19 7.43
CA THR A 418 -25.20 18.14 8.43
C THR A 418 -25.93 16.78 8.44
N VAL A 419 -25.92 16.06 7.33
CA VAL A 419 -26.43 14.67 7.28
C VAL A 419 -25.61 13.76 8.21
N LEU A 420 -24.29 13.90 8.25
CA LEU A 420 -23.44 13.14 9.19
C LEU A 420 -23.65 13.61 10.62
N ARG A 421 -23.79 14.94 10.85
CA ARG A 421 -24.04 15.51 12.16
C ARG A 421 -25.35 15.01 12.76
N ASP A 422 -26.43 14.96 11.98
CA ASP A 422 -27.79 14.72 12.46
C ASP A 422 -28.24 13.24 12.27
N ASN A 423 -27.32 12.38 11.78
CA ASN A 423 -27.62 10.95 11.56
C ASN A 423 -27.80 10.19 12.88
N ILE A 424 -28.62 9.13 12.81
CA ILE A 424 -28.80 8.18 13.91
C ILE A 424 -27.76 7.08 13.76
N TYR A 425 -26.83 7.01 14.70
CA TYR A 425 -25.79 5.97 14.76
C TYR A 425 -26.13 4.94 15.84
N THR A 426 -25.62 3.72 15.66
CA THR A 426 -25.68 2.71 16.75
C THR A 426 -24.80 3.15 17.92
N HIS A 427 -25.27 2.89 19.15
CA HIS A 427 -24.59 3.23 20.39
C HIS A 427 -24.24 1.96 21.20
N PRO A 428 -23.05 1.86 21.84
CA PRO A 428 -21.92 2.78 21.78
C PRO A 428 -20.91 2.37 20.69
N THR A 429 -20.56 3.29 19.80
CA THR A 429 -19.62 3.06 18.68
C THR A 429 -18.64 4.22 18.53
N MET A 430 -17.56 4.03 17.75
CA MET A 430 -16.67 5.15 17.42
C MET A 430 -17.32 6.09 16.38
N ILE A 431 -18.13 5.55 15.46
CA ILE A 431 -18.73 6.34 14.39
C ILE A 431 -19.80 7.33 14.87
N GLU A 432 -20.49 7.06 16.00
CA GLU A 432 -21.46 8.01 16.56
C GLU A 432 -20.82 9.36 16.95
N SER A 433 -19.50 9.39 17.11
CA SER A 433 -18.74 10.62 17.33
C SER A 433 -18.89 11.64 16.21
N PHE A 434 -19.41 11.26 15.05
CA PHE A 434 -19.69 12.17 13.95
C PHE A 434 -20.77 13.20 14.31
N ASN A 435 -21.71 12.87 15.20
CA ASN A 435 -22.66 13.85 15.73
C ASN A 435 -21.94 15.05 16.39
N ASP A 436 -20.84 14.78 17.14
CA ASP A 436 -20.05 15.80 17.80
C ASP A 436 -19.00 16.43 16.87
N LEU A 437 -18.29 15.58 16.09
CA LEU A 437 -17.21 16.01 15.19
C LEU A 437 -17.70 17.00 14.13
N PHE A 438 -18.92 16.81 13.62
CA PHE A 438 -19.54 17.68 12.62
C PHE A 438 -20.44 18.76 13.24
N ASN A 439 -20.46 18.94 14.55
CA ASN A 439 -21.18 20.02 15.22
C ASN A 439 -20.33 21.32 15.22
N ILE A 440 -20.21 21.95 14.04
CA ILE A 440 -19.33 23.08 13.71
C ILE A 440 -20.09 24.25 13.05
#